data_1c375aa62b469e72fdfb86418b45d738
#
_entry.id   1c375aa62b469e72fdfb86418b45d738
#
_cell.length_a   1.000
_cell.length_b   1.000
_cell.length_c   1.000
_cell.angle_alpha   90.00
_cell.angle_beta   90.00
_cell.angle_gamma   90.00
#
_symmetry.space_group_name_H-M   'P 1'
#
loop_
_entity.id
_entity.type
_entity.pdbx_description
1 polymer ?
#
loop_
_entity_poly.entity_id
_entity_poly.type
_entity_poly.pdbx_seq_one_letter_code
_entity_poly.pdbx_strand_id
1 'polypeptide(L)'
;ISSLTAAVVVCVDPRSGEILQADVLFHSNVIALLRKWYFLQTSAYHPAARTKTLPDDITAQLIRYAAAHEIGHCLGLEHNFKASYAYNTEDLRRPEFTERYGTTPSIMDYARFNYVAQPGDGVRYVLPPLLGVYDRYAIRIGYAYLSRENTRTVAGWIDEKQNDPMYHCGRMAPSTIPTDPTVQTSDLGNDPVASATYGIRNLQQILTQLPEWNKKRLTDNPFEEMPATYTDLQQAYFDHLERVIPFIGFSDEVSGKAVEFLWKELLGGYNFLRTDAVCKYAGNPTEAIIKAQKTIIEKMFGRIIAERISSNETPAGFTYAHYLEVSANYLFTDKTPDIFTRHLQESYLQTLQSLLTEARTSSFSVLFSPTVSEHLTRIREQLTTNPSTWNNYLKNKIQ
;
A
#
# COMPACT_ATOMS: atom_id res chain seq x y z
N ILE A 1 13.32 6.37 10.85
CA ILE A 1 14.67 6.61 10.28
C ILE A 1 14.62 5.96 8.91
N SER A 2 14.40 6.75 7.86
CA SER A 2 14.55 6.28 6.49
C SER A 2 16.05 6.00 6.28
N SER A 3 16.44 4.73 6.31
CA SER A 3 17.76 4.34 5.84
C SER A 3 17.77 4.60 4.32
N LEU A 4 18.42 5.66 3.89
CA LEU A 4 18.74 5.91 2.50
C LEU A 4 19.46 4.68 1.96
N THR A 5 18.89 4.00 0.99
CA THR A 5 19.45 2.78 0.39
C THR A 5 20.25 3.10 -0.86
N ALA A 6 19.79 4.10 -1.60
CA ALA A 6 20.50 4.77 -2.68
C ALA A 6 20.07 6.24 -2.71
N ALA A 7 20.89 7.10 -3.27
CA ALA A 7 20.61 8.52 -3.43
C ALA A 7 21.38 9.09 -4.60
N VAL A 8 20.83 10.14 -5.19
CA VAL A 8 21.46 10.90 -6.28
C VAL A 8 21.76 12.31 -5.84
N VAL A 9 22.93 12.79 -6.20
CA VAL A 9 23.30 14.19 -6.10
C VAL A 9 23.56 14.71 -7.50
N VAL A 10 22.78 15.70 -7.93
CA VAL A 10 22.89 16.30 -9.26
C VAL A 10 23.26 17.77 -9.13
N CYS A 11 24.29 18.18 -9.85
CA CYS A 11 24.67 19.57 -10.03
C CYS A 11 24.30 20.01 -11.44
N VAL A 12 23.50 21.06 -11.54
CA VAL A 12 23.06 21.61 -12.83
C VAL A 12 23.48 23.07 -12.99
N ASP A 13 23.74 23.49 -14.21
CA ASP A 13 23.90 24.92 -14.53
C ASP A 13 22.51 25.58 -14.45
N PRO A 14 22.29 26.55 -13.53
CA PRO A 14 20.97 27.16 -13.36
C PRO A 14 20.52 28.01 -14.56
N ARG A 15 21.39 28.31 -15.52
CA ARG A 15 21.10 29.11 -16.71
C ARG A 15 20.58 28.25 -17.86
N SER A 16 21.09 27.03 -17.99
CA SER A 16 20.81 26.13 -19.13
C SER A 16 20.03 24.87 -18.72
N GLY A 17 20.08 24.49 -17.44
CA GLY A 17 19.60 23.19 -16.98
C GLY A 17 20.56 22.03 -17.31
N GLU A 18 21.76 22.34 -17.88
CA GLU A 18 22.76 21.32 -18.20
C GLU A 18 23.24 20.60 -16.94
N ILE A 19 23.22 19.27 -16.99
CA ILE A 19 23.71 18.42 -15.90
C ILE A 19 25.25 18.43 -15.96
N LEU A 20 25.88 19.10 -15.00
CA LEU A 20 27.34 19.20 -14.93
C LEU A 20 27.96 18.00 -14.23
N GLN A 21 27.27 17.46 -13.25
CA GLN A 21 27.69 16.29 -12.47
C GLN A 21 26.46 15.56 -11.93
N ALA A 22 26.52 14.24 -11.90
CA ALA A 22 25.54 13.39 -11.25
C ALA A 22 26.24 12.22 -10.57
N ASP A 23 26.07 12.10 -9.26
CA ASP A 23 26.68 11.05 -8.44
C ASP A 23 25.58 10.13 -7.89
N VAL A 24 25.76 8.82 -8.07
CA VAL A 24 24.89 7.80 -7.49
C VAL A 24 25.57 7.19 -6.28
N LEU A 25 24.96 7.37 -5.12
CA LEU A 25 25.44 6.82 -3.84
C LEU A 25 24.69 5.52 -3.54
N PHE A 26 25.41 4.41 -3.50
CA PHE A 26 24.85 3.10 -3.10
C PHE A 26 25.29 2.77 -1.69
N HIS A 27 24.33 2.54 -0.79
CA HIS A 27 24.59 2.02 0.54
C HIS A 27 24.63 0.49 0.53
N SER A 28 25.50 -0.10 1.35
CA SER A 28 25.68 -1.56 1.39
C SER A 28 24.43 -2.35 1.79
N ASN A 29 23.46 -1.70 2.45
CA ASN A 29 22.20 -2.31 2.86
C ASN A 29 21.15 -2.44 1.74
N VAL A 30 21.37 -1.84 0.56
CA VAL A 30 20.40 -1.88 -0.55
C VAL A 30 20.10 -3.31 -0.97
N ILE A 31 21.11 -4.16 -1.06
CA ILE A 31 20.95 -5.56 -1.46
C ILE A 31 20.15 -6.34 -0.42
N ALA A 32 20.41 -6.13 0.86
CA ALA A 32 19.66 -6.77 1.94
C ALA A 32 18.17 -6.38 1.91
N LEU A 33 17.87 -5.10 1.65
CA LEU A 33 16.51 -4.60 1.54
C LEU A 33 15.79 -5.17 0.30
N LEU A 34 16.44 -5.15 -0.85
CA LEU A 34 15.87 -5.72 -2.09
C LEU A 34 15.61 -7.23 -1.94
N ARG A 35 16.52 -7.95 -1.32
CA ARG A 35 16.35 -9.36 -1.00
C ARG A 35 15.15 -9.61 -0.08
N LYS A 36 14.99 -8.79 0.96
CA LYS A 36 13.84 -8.85 1.86
C LYS A 36 12.52 -8.68 1.11
N TRP A 37 12.41 -7.64 0.28
CA TRP A 37 11.20 -7.42 -0.52
C TRP A 37 10.95 -8.53 -1.53
N TYR A 38 12.01 -8.98 -2.19
CA TYR A 38 11.90 -10.09 -3.13
C TYR A 38 11.35 -11.35 -2.46
N PHE A 39 11.84 -11.68 -1.26
CA PHE A 39 11.31 -12.78 -0.48
C PHE A 39 9.83 -12.58 -0.11
N LEU A 40 9.48 -11.46 0.51
CA LEU A 40 8.13 -11.19 0.99
C LEU A 40 7.09 -11.15 -0.13
N GLN A 41 7.47 -10.68 -1.31
CA GLN A 41 6.54 -10.42 -2.40
C GLN A 41 6.44 -11.58 -3.41
N THR A 42 7.45 -12.45 -3.51
CA THR A 42 7.47 -13.44 -4.57
C THR A 42 7.71 -14.89 -4.11
N SER A 43 8.15 -15.13 -2.88
CA SER A 43 8.53 -16.48 -2.44
C SER A 43 7.37 -17.48 -2.42
N ALA A 44 6.12 -17.04 -2.40
CA ALA A 44 4.96 -17.92 -2.51
C ALA A 44 4.99 -18.76 -3.81
N TYR A 45 5.37 -18.16 -4.92
CA TYR A 45 5.33 -18.77 -6.25
C TYR A 45 6.70 -18.84 -6.96
N HIS A 46 7.71 -18.07 -6.50
CA HIS A 46 9.03 -18.00 -7.12
C HIS A 46 10.12 -18.66 -6.24
N PRO A 47 10.53 -19.91 -6.55
CA PRO A 47 11.44 -20.69 -5.68
C PRO A 47 12.80 -20.03 -5.43
N ALA A 48 13.36 -19.27 -6.39
CA ALA A 48 14.63 -18.58 -6.23
C ALA A 48 14.62 -17.58 -5.06
N ALA A 49 13.46 -17.00 -4.72
CA ALA A 49 13.31 -16.09 -3.58
C ALA A 49 13.46 -16.80 -2.22
N ARG A 50 13.37 -18.14 -2.18
CA ARG A 50 13.42 -18.95 -0.93
C ARG A 50 14.84 -19.30 -0.52
N THR A 51 15.84 -19.02 -1.33
CA THR A 51 17.23 -19.39 -1.07
C THR A 51 17.87 -18.46 -0.04
N LYS A 52 18.81 -19.00 0.78
CA LYS A 52 19.56 -18.19 1.75
C LYS A 52 20.43 -17.15 1.06
N THR A 53 21.12 -17.57 0.01
CA THR A 53 21.91 -16.70 -0.87
C THR A 53 21.20 -16.62 -2.21
N LEU A 54 20.91 -15.41 -2.67
CA LEU A 54 20.31 -15.24 -3.98
C LEU A 54 21.30 -15.69 -5.06
N PRO A 55 20.82 -16.32 -6.15
CA PRO A 55 21.61 -16.55 -7.34
C PRO A 55 22.24 -15.25 -7.87
N ASP A 56 23.45 -15.34 -8.42
CA ASP A 56 24.20 -14.15 -8.89
C ASP A 56 23.45 -13.38 -9.97
N ASP A 57 22.76 -14.08 -10.86
CA ASP A 57 21.94 -13.47 -11.92
C ASP A 57 20.76 -12.66 -11.36
N ILE A 58 20.09 -13.15 -10.31
CA ILE A 58 19.04 -12.42 -9.62
C ILE A 58 19.63 -11.22 -8.89
N THR A 59 20.74 -11.39 -8.17
CA THR A 59 21.42 -10.29 -7.48
C THR A 59 21.83 -9.20 -8.48
N ALA A 60 22.37 -9.57 -9.64
CA ALA A 60 22.72 -8.63 -10.70
C ALA A 60 21.49 -7.89 -11.26
N GLN A 61 20.35 -8.56 -11.40
CA GLN A 61 19.09 -7.93 -11.83
C GLN A 61 18.59 -6.91 -10.79
N LEU A 62 18.66 -7.25 -9.50
CA LEU A 62 18.25 -6.34 -8.41
C LEU A 62 19.13 -5.07 -8.38
N ILE A 63 20.45 -5.23 -8.57
CA ILE A 63 21.37 -4.10 -8.65
C ILE A 63 21.07 -3.24 -9.87
N ARG A 64 20.84 -3.85 -11.03
CA ARG A 64 20.48 -3.12 -12.26
C ARG A 64 19.20 -2.35 -12.11
N TYR A 65 18.19 -2.93 -11.46
CA TYR A 65 16.92 -2.25 -11.15
C TYR A 65 17.17 -0.98 -10.33
N ALA A 66 17.86 -1.11 -9.20
CA ALA A 66 18.15 0.03 -8.35
C ALA A 66 19.02 1.09 -9.07
N ALA A 67 20.06 0.64 -9.81
CA ALA A 67 20.92 1.54 -10.57
C ALA A 67 20.15 2.28 -11.68
N ALA A 68 19.27 1.59 -12.41
CA ALA A 68 18.47 2.21 -13.46
C ALA A 68 17.51 3.28 -12.91
N HIS A 69 16.93 3.05 -11.73
CA HIS A 69 16.10 4.02 -11.03
C HIS A 69 16.91 5.29 -10.68
N GLU A 70 18.07 5.11 -10.04
CA GLU A 70 18.94 6.24 -9.67
C GLU A 70 19.49 7.00 -10.90
N ILE A 71 19.83 6.28 -11.99
CA ILE A 71 20.23 6.92 -13.25
C ILE A 71 19.06 7.72 -13.84
N GLY A 72 17.82 7.25 -13.69
CA GLY A 72 16.64 8.03 -14.05
C GLY A 72 16.62 9.40 -13.37
N HIS A 73 16.91 9.44 -12.06
CA HIS A 73 17.04 10.71 -11.33
C HIS A 73 18.21 11.56 -11.82
N CYS A 74 19.36 10.93 -12.15
CA CYS A 74 20.49 11.65 -12.76
C CYS A 74 20.10 12.35 -14.07
N LEU A 75 19.16 11.77 -14.83
CA LEU A 75 18.62 12.34 -16.05
C LEU A 75 17.44 13.30 -15.83
N GLY A 76 17.15 13.67 -14.58
CA GLY A 76 16.10 14.63 -14.24
C GLY A 76 14.68 14.00 -14.19
N LEU A 77 14.55 12.68 -14.25
CA LEU A 77 13.25 12.05 -14.03
C LEU A 77 12.91 12.10 -12.54
N GLU A 78 11.68 12.44 -12.24
CA GLU A 78 11.13 12.36 -10.89
C GLU A 78 10.34 11.08 -10.70
N HIS A 79 10.02 10.75 -9.41
CA HIS A 79 9.18 9.61 -9.12
C HIS A 79 7.83 9.68 -9.85
N ASN A 80 7.37 8.55 -10.36
CA ASN A 80 6.06 8.39 -10.96
C ASN A 80 5.26 7.32 -10.21
N PHE A 81 4.67 7.68 -9.06
CA PHE A 81 3.90 6.79 -8.20
C PHE A 81 2.48 6.47 -8.71
N LYS A 82 2.13 6.94 -9.91
CA LYS A 82 0.88 6.61 -10.59
C LYS A 82 1.05 5.48 -11.61
N ALA A 83 2.29 5.16 -11.95
CA ALA A 83 2.56 4.26 -13.05
C ALA A 83 2.03 2.84 -12.81
N SER A 84 2.19 2.28 -11.61
CA SER A 84 1.69 0.93 -11.26
C SER A 84 0.19 0.78 -11.42
N TYR A 85 -0.58 1.86 -11.22
CA TYR A 85 -2.03 1.85 -11.40
C TYR A 85 -2.47 1.75 -12.87
N ALA A 86 -1.57 1.97 -13.83
CA ALA A 86 -1.88 1.87 -15.25
C ALA A 86 -2.16 0.44 -15.74
N TYR A 87 -1.68 -0.57 -15.03
CA TYR A 87 -1.85 -1.96 -15.44
C TYR A 87 -3.10 -2.59 -14.82
N ASN A 88 -3.78 -3.44 -15.60
CA ASN A 88 -4.85 -4.24 -15.05
C ASN A 88 -4.27 -5.28 -14.07
N THR A 89 -4.89 -5.42 -12.91
CA THR A 89 -4.43 -6.33 -11.86
C THR A 89 -4.31 -7.79 -12.36
N GLU A 90 -5.26 -8.25 -13.18
CA GLU A 90 -5.24 -9.62 -13.71
C GLU A 90 -4.14 -9.82 -14.77
N ASP A 91 -3.71 -8.78 -15.50
CA ASP A 91 -2.62 -8.87 -16.45
C ASP A 91 -1.28 -9.15 -15.76
N LEU A 92 -1.09 -8.72 -14.51
CA LEU A 92 0.11 -9.01 -13.71
C LEU A 92 0.25 -10.50 -13.34
N ARG A 93 -0.78 -11.30 -13.56
CA ARG A 93 -0.80 -12.75 -13.39
C ARG A 93 -0.52 -13.52 -14.68
N ARG A 94 -0.34 -12.80 -15.78
CA ARG A 94 -0.11 -13.40 -17.11
C ARG A 94 1.38 -13.36 -17.45
N PRO A 95 2.03 -14.53 -17.70
CA PRO A 95 3.44 -14.60 -18.03
C PRO A 95 3.85 -13.70 -19.21
N GLU A 96 3.08 -13.74 -20.31
CA GLU A 96 3.39 -12.99 -21.53
C GLU A 96 3.34 -11.47 -21.32
N PHE A 97 2.45 -11.02 -20.42
CA PHE A 97 2.35 -9.61 -20.07
C PHE A 97 3.54 -9.17 -19.23
N THR A 98 3.86 -9.92 -18.17
CA THR A 98 4.93 -9.55 -17.23
C THR A 98 6.32 -9.67 -17.87
N GLU A 99 6.54 -10.63 -18.77
CA GLU A 99 7.79 -10.75 -19.54
C GLU A 99 8.01 -9.53 -20.45
N ARG A 100 6.94 -8.96 -21.00
CA ARG A 100 7.02 -7.83 -21.93
C ARG A 100 7.07 -6.48 -21.25
N TYR A 101 6.30 -6.29 -20.18
CA TYR A 101 6.03 -4.99 -19.58
C TYR A 101 6.52 -4.86 -18.14
N GLY A 102 6.89 -5.95 -17.46
CA GLY A 102 7.21 -5.94 -16.03
C GLY A 102 5.99 -5.67 -15.16
N THR A 103 6.21 -5.04 -14.01
CA THR A 103 5.15 -4.77 -13.02
C THR A 103 4.62 -3.34 -13.07
N THR A 104 5.25 -2.43 -13.81
CA THR A 104 4.90 -1.01 -13.94
C THR A 104 5.43 -0.44 -15.24
N PRO A 105 4.79 0.56 -15.86
CA PRO A 105 5.30 1.22 -17.06
C PRO A 105 6.48 2.18 -16.81
N SER A 106 6.93 2.38 -15.56
CA SER A 106 8.02 3.28 -15.22
C SER A 106 8.97 2.69 -14.18
N ILE A 107 10.29 2.79 -14.44
CA ILE A 107 11.33 2.49 -13.46
C ILE A 107 11.33 3.49 -12.29
N MET A 108 10.74 4.68 -12.47
CA MET A 108 10.64 5.72 -11.46
C MET A 108 9.51 5.49 -10.46
N ASP A 109 8.79 4.41 -10.58
CA ASP A 109 7.80 3.95 -9.62
C ASP A 109 8.44 3.10 -8.51
N TYR A 110 7.82 3.06 -7.33
CA TYR A 110 8.15 2.12 -6.26
C TYR A 110 7.25 0.88 -6.28
N ALA A 111 6.86 0.41 -7.47
CA ALA A 111 6.00 -0.77 -7.64
C ALA A 111 6.59 -2.06 -7.07
N ARG A 112 7.92 -2.13 -6.96
CA ARG A 112 8.66 -3.28 -6.41
C ARG A 112 8.49 -4.56 -7.22
N PHE A 113 8.26 -5.70 -6.53
CA PHE A 113 8.14 -7.01 -7.18
C PHE A 113 6.68 -7.43 -7.29
N ASN A 114 6.42 -8.37 -8.20
CA ASN A 114 5.06 -8.82 -8.46
C ASN A 114 4.50 -9.67 -7.32
N TYR A 115 3.79 -9.05 -6.38
CA TYR A 115 3.08 -9.74 -5.31
C TYR A 115 1.66 -10.19 -5.69
N VAL A 116 1.21 -9.84 -6.90
CA VAL A 116 -0.13 -10.18 -7.41
C VAL A 116 -0.15 -11.58 -8.00
N ALA A 117 0.92 -11.99 -8.69
CA ALA A 117 1.02 -13.33 -9.26
C ALA A 117 0.89 -14.42 -8.19
N GLN A 118 0.23 -15.51 -8.57
CA GLN A 118 -0.13 -16.61 -7.68
C GLN A 118 0.60 -17.91 -8.09
N PRO A 119 0.75 -18.87 -7.17
CA PRO A 119 1.19 -20.20 -7.53
C PRO A 119 0.29 -20.80 -8.62
N GLY A 120 0.91 -21.28 -9.70
CA GLY A 120 0.20 -21.84 -10.84
C GLY A 120 -0.02 -20.88 -12.01
N ASP A 121 0.17 -19.56 -11.83
CA ASP A 121 0.04 -18.58 -12.92
C ASP A 121 1.18 -18.71 -13.98
N GLY A 122 2.28 -19.35 -13.61
CA GLY A 122 3.43 -19.54 -14.53
C GLY A 122 4.28 -18.30 -14.73
N VAL A 123 4.05 -17.24 -13.98
CA VAL A 123 4.82 -15.99 -14.04
C VAL A 123 6.27 -16.24 -13.61
N ARG A 124 7.22 -15.91 -14.49
CA ARG A 124 8.66 -16.07 -14.27
C ARG A 124 9.36 -14.72 -14.07
N TYR A 125 8.90 -13.69 -14.78
CA TYR A 125 9.44 -12.35 -14.63
C TYR A 125 8.67 -11.61 -13.53
N VAL A 126 9.36 -11.33 -12.43
CA VAL A 126 8.77 -10.81 -11.20
C VAL A 126 9.26 -9.41 -10.85
N LEU A 127 10.15 -8.86 -11.65
CA LEU A 127 10.82 -7.58 -11.42
C LEU A 127 10.07 -6.44 -12.12
N PRO A 128 10.21 -5.20 -11.64
CA PRO A 128 9.90 -4.03 -12.44
C PRO A 128 10.77 -3.99 -13.72
N PRO A 129 10.32 -3.34 -14.81
CA PRO A 129 11.14 -3.19 -16.00
C PRO A 129 12.38 -2.33 -15.70
N LEU A 130 13.48 -2.63 -16.38
CA LEU A 130 14.68 -1.77 -16.32
C LEU A 130 14.41 -0.40 -16.98
N LEU A 131 13.50 -0.37 -17.95
CA LEU A 131 13.11 0.82 -18.68
C LEU A 131 11.70 0.64 -19.22
N GLY A 132 10.73 1.30 -18.60
CA GLY A 132 9.33 1.23 -18.95
C GLY A 132 8.97 2.08 -20.18
N VAL A 133 7.73 1.96 -20.62
CA VAL A 133 7.22 2.76 -21.76
C VAL A 133 7.13 4.24 -21.42
N TYR A 134 6.77 4.56 -20.16
CA TYR A 134 6.75 5.92 -19.65
C TYR A 134 8.15 6.55 -19.66
N ASP A 135 9.17 5.82 -19.23
CA ASP A 135 10.54 6.33 -19.12
C ASP A 135 11.08 6.74 -20.50
N ARG A 136 10.86 5.91 -21.52
CA ARG A 136 11.24 6.23 -22.91
C ARG A 136 10.53 7.49 -23.42
N TYR A 137 9.26 7.62 -23.09
CA TYR A 137 8.46 8.78 -23.44
C TYR A 137 8.95 10.05 -22.73
N ALA A 138 9.20 9.99 -21.43
CA ALA A 138 9.69 11.11 -20.64
C ALA A 138 11.08 11.57 -21.11
N ILE A 139 12.00 10.65 -21.37
CA ILE A 139 13.32 10.94 -21.95
C ILE A 139 13.18 11.57 -23.34
N ARG A 140 12.30 11.04 -24.19
CA ARG A 140 12.06 11.64 -25.50
C ARG A 140 11.59 13.08 -25.40
N ILE A 141 10.67 13.40 -24.49
CA ILE A 141 10.19 14.77 -24.26
C ILE A 141 11.32 15.67 -23.75
N GLY A 142 12.10 15.20 -22.76
CA GLY A 142 13.13 16.01 -22.12
C GLY A 142 14.39 16.20 -22.96
N TYR A 143 14.74 15.25 -23.83
CA TYR A 143 16.05 15.22 -24.50
C TYR A 143 15.97 15.26 -26.03
N ALA A 144 14.78 15.31 -26.64
CA ALA A 144 14.69 15.47 -28.10
C ALA A 144 15.24 16.83 -28.52
N TYR A 145 16.16 16.83 -29.48
CA TYR A 145 16.60 18.09 -30.08
C TYR A 145 15.47 18.71 -30.90
N LEU A 146 15.01 19.89 -30.48
CA LEU A 146 13.92 20.61 -31.09
C LEU A 146 14.42 21.96 -31.58
N SER A 147 14.25 22.26 -32.88
CA SER A 147 14.39 23.62 -33.38
C SER A 147 13.24 24.49 -32.85
N ARG A 148 13.38 25.84 -32.89
CA ARG A 148 12.31 26.77 -32.51
C ARG A 148 11.01 26.53 -33.23
N GLU A 149 11.05 25.97 -34.44
CA GLU A 149 9.89 25.66 -35.27
C GLU A 149 9.16 24.38 -34.80
N ASN A 150 9.84 23.50 -34.05
CA ASN A 150 9.33 22.17 -33.66
C ASN A 150 8.73 22.11 -32.23
N THR A 151 8.54 23.24 -31.53
CA THR A 151 7.93 23.26 -30.19
C THR A 151 6.51 22.71 -30.17
N ARG A 152 5.77 22.82 -31.27
CA ARG A 152 4.44 22.18 -31.44
C ARG A 152 4.51 20.65 -31.45
N THR A 153 5.65 20.08 -31.77
CA THR A 153 5.85 18.63 -31.82
C THR A 153 5.78 17.99 -30.44
N VAL A 154 6.29 18.64 -29.39
CA VAL A 154 6.19 18.13 -28.00
C VAL A 154 4.75 18.13 -27.52
N ALA A 155 4.02 19.24 -27.75
CA ALA A 155 2.60 19.32 -27.42
C ALA A 155 1.81 18.19 -28.12
N GLY A 156 2.09 17.95 -29.41
CA GLY A 156 1.47 16.86 -30.15
C GLY A 156 1.78 15.46 -29.57
N TRP A 157 3.01 15.22 -29.08
CA TRP A 157 3.34 13.95 -28.41
C TRP A 157 2.60 13.79 -27.08
N ILE A 158 2.37 14.89 -26.34
CA ILE A 158 1.60 14.89 -25.09
C ILE A 158 0.13 14.62 -25.40
N ASP A 159 -0.44 15.33 -26.37
CA ASP A 159 -1.84 15.18 -26.76
C ASP A 159 -2.14 13.76 -27.27
N GLU A 160 -1.21 13.14 -28.00
CA GLU A 160 -1.33 11.77 -28.50
C GLU A 160 -1.43 10.74 -27.34
N LYS A 161 -0.80 11.01 -26.19
CA LYS A 161 -0.69 10.08 -25.07
C LYS A 161 -1.55 10.44 -23.86
N GLN A 162 -2.23 11.58 -23.88
CA GLN A 162 -2.98 12.09 -22.71
C GLN A 162 -4.08 11.16 -22.18
N ASN A 163 -4.64 10.28 -23.03
CA ASN A 163 -5.69 9.33 -22.66
C ASN A 163 -5.19 7.91 -22.41
N ASP A 164 -3.89 7.67 -22.50
CA ASP A 164 -3.29 6.36 -22.27
C ASP A 164 -2.67 6.34 -20.85
N PRO A 165 -3.23 5.56 -19.89
CA PRO A 165 -2.76 5.54 -18.51
C PRO A 165 -1.28 5.20 -18.36
N MET A 166 -0.70 4.43 -19.30
CA MET A 166 0.72 4.06 -19.26
C MET A 166 1.69 5.25 -19.39
N TYR A 167 1.19 6.42 -19.79
CA TYR A 167 1.97 7.65 -19.96
C TYR A 167 1.63 8.72 -18.90
N HIS A 168 0.77 8.41 -17.95
CA HIS A 168 0.44 9.34 -16.88
C HIS A 168 1.57 9.40 -15.83
N CYS A 169 1.71 10.56 -15.21
CA CYS A 169 2.63 10.79 -14.10
C CYS A 169 1.87 11.29 -12.88
N GLY A 170 2.21 10.78 -11.71
CA GLY A 170 1.69 11.25 -10.45
C GLY A 170 2.78 11.25 -9.38
N ARG A 171 2.89 12.36 -8.64
CA ARG A 171 3.80 12.52 -7.52
C ARG A 171 3.02 12.48 -6.22
N MET A 172 3.54 11.84 -5.18
CA MET A 172 2.99 11.99 -3.84
C MET A 172 3.30 13.40 -3.31
N ALA A 173 2.26 14.07 -2.84
CA ALA A 173 2.45 15.17 -1.91
C ALA A 173 3.04 14.63 -0.59
N PRO A 174 3.76 15.45 0.21
CA PRO A 174 4.33 15.00 1.50
C PRO A 174 3.27 14.67 2.58
N SER A 175 2.03 14.42 2.22
CA SER A 175 0.94 14.04 3.10
C SER A 175 0.91 12.52 3.30
N THR A 176 0.44 12.08 4.46
CA THR A 176 0.36 10.66 4.85
C THR A 176 -0.68 9.87 4.06
N ILE A 177 -1.71 10.53 3.52
CA ILE A 177 -2.75 9.93 2.66
C ILE A 177 -2.80 10.72 1.36
N PRO A 178 -2.62 10.08 0.19
CA PRO A 178 -2.62 10.77 -1.10
C PRO A 178 -4.00 11.35 -1.41
N THR A 179 -4.04 12.55 -1.98
CA THR A 179 -5.27 13.16 -2.49
C THR A 179 -5.82 12.39 -3.70
N ASP A 180 -4.94 11.93 -4.59
CA ASP A 180 -5.27 10.97 -5.64
C ASP A 180 -4.90 9.55 -5.15
N PRO A 181 -5.88 8.66 -4.88
CA PRO A 181 -5.61 7.33 -4.36
C PRO A 181 -4.88 6.42 -5.34
N THR A 182 -4.81 6.80 -6.61
CA THR A 182 -4.06 6.07 -7.65
C THR A 182 -2.56 6.42 -7.66
N VAL A 183 -2.13 7.35 -6.80
CA VAL A 183 -0.73 7.77 -6.65
C VAL A 183 -0.22 7.23 -5.32
N GLN A 184 0.35 6.04 -5.33
CA GLN A 184 0.83 5.36 -4.13
C GLN A 184 2.23 4.78 -4.33
N THR A 185 2.82 4.27 -3.27
CA THR A 185 4.07 3.50 -3.30
C THR A 185 3.79 2.04 -2.97
N SER A 186 4.51 1.14 -3.63
CA SER A 186 4.45 -0.30 -3.37
C SER A 186 3.08 -0.93 -3.66
N ASP A 187 2.25 -0.28 -4.45
CA ASP A 187 1.00 -0.80 -5.01
C ASP A 187 1.24 -1.41 -6.40
N LEU A 188 0.32 -2.25 -6.84
CA LEU A 188 0.33 -2.87 -8.16
C LEU A 188 -1.10 -3.03 -8.68
N GLY A 189 -1.29 -2.66 -9.95
CA GLY A 189 -2.56 -2.86 -10.65
C GLY A 189 -3.64 -1.86 -10.28
N ASN A 190 -4.70 -1.84 -11.09
CA ASN A 190 -5.79 -0.87 -10.99
C ASN A 190 -6.97 -1.30 -10.11
N ASP A 191 -6.91 -2.50 -9.52
CA ASP A 191 -7.86 -2.96 -8.52
C ASP A 191 -7.16 -3.17 -7.18
N PRO A 192 -7.24 -2.20 -6.25
CA PRO A 192 -6.52 -2.26 -4.98
C PRO A 192 -6.99 -3.40 -4.07
N VAL A 193 -8.27 -3.78 -4.14
CA VAL A 193 -8.84 -4.87 -3.33
C VAL A 193 -8.38 -6.23 -3.86
N ALA A 194 -8.42 -6.43 -5.17
CA ALA A 194 -7.91 -7.66 -5.79
C ALA A 194 -6.40 -7.81 -5.54
N SER A 195 -5.63 -6.74 -5.75
CA SER A 195 -4.17 -6.75 -5.53
C SER A 195 -3.81 -7.06 -4.07
N ALA A 196 -4.49 -6.43 -3.11
CA ALA A 196 -4.31 -6.73 -1.69
C ALA A 196 -4.69 -8.17 -1.35
N THR A 197 -5.81 -8.68 -1.89
CA THR A 197 -6.27 -10.06 -1.69
C THR A 197 -5.22 -11.06 -2.20
N TYR A 198 -4.65 -10.85 -3.38
CA TYR A 198 -3.59 -11.72 -3.92
C TYR A 198 -2.32 -11.65 -3.07
N GLY A 199 -1.91 -10.44 -2.66
CA GLY A 199 -0.77 -10.26 -1.78
C GLY A 199 -0.94 -10.99 -0.45
N ILE A 200 -2.08 -10.83 0.21
CA ILE A 200 -2.40 -11.51 1.48
C ILE A 200 -2.41 -13.04 1.31
N ARG A 201 -2.98 -13.56 0.22
CA ARG A 201 -2.96 -15.00 -0.07
C ARG A 201 -1.54 -15.53 -0.20
N ASN A 202 -0.65 -14.79 -0.84
CA ASN A 202 0.77 -15.13 -0.92
C ASN A 202 1.43 -15.12 0.47
N LEU A 203 1.16 -14.12 1.32
CA LEU A 203 1.69 -14.07 2.69
C LEU A 203 1.22 -15.25 3.54
N GLN A 204 -0.05 -15.65 3.43
CA GLN A 204 -0.58 -16.85 4.10
C GLN A 204 0.17 -18.11 3.69
N GLN A 205 0.45 -18.27 2.40
CA GLN A 205 1.22 -19.40 1.90
C GLN A 205 2.67 -19.36 2.36
N ILE A 206 3.32 -18.20 2.31
CA ILE A 206 4.69 -18.03 2.80
C ILE A 206 4.76 -18.44 4.27
N LEU A 207 3.86 -17.93 5.10
CA LEU A 207 3.83 -18.19 6.53
C LEU A 207 3.69 -19.70 6.82
N THR A 208 2.81 -20.39 6.09
CA THR A 208 2.57 -21.83 6.25
C THR A 208 3.82 -22.65 5.87
N GLN A 209 4.56 -22.23 4.85
CA GLN A 209 5.71 -22.96 4.32
C GLN A 209 7.05 -22.58 4.98
N LEU A 210 7.11 -21.44 5.66
CA LEU A 210 8.33 -20.86 6.20
C LEU A 210 9.13 -21.83 7.11
N PRO A 211 8.51 -22.58 8.03
CA PRO A 211 9.26 -23.53 8.87
C PRO A 211 10.00 -24.59 8.06
N GLU A 212 9.38 -25.11 7.01
CA GLU A 212 10.01 -26.13 6.13
C GLU A 212 11.12 -25.53 5.27
N TRP A 213 10.93 -24.32 4.75
CA TRP A 213 11.96 -23.65 3.98
C TRP A 213 13.19 -23.34 4.83
N ASN A 214 13.01 -22.92 6.09
CA ASN A 214 14.13 -22.63 6.99
C ASN A 214 14.92 -23.88 7.36
N LYS A 215 14.27 -25.05 7.57
CA LYS A 215 14.97 -26.32 7.79
C LYS A 215 15.92 -26.69 6.61
N LYS A 216 15.49 -26.37 5.39
CA LYS A 216 16.27 -26.65 4.15
C LYS A 216 17.38 -25.64 3.89
N ARG A 217 17.37 -24.47 4.53
CA ARG A 217 18.37 -23.41 4.33
C ARG A 217 19.72 -23.71 4.96
N LEU A 218 19.89 -24.85 5.67
CA LEU A 218 21.14 -25.34 6.24
C LEU A 218 21.98 -24.21 6.89
N THR A 219 21.44 -23.58 7.91
CA THR A 219 22.19 -22.71 8.82
C THR A 219 22.42 -23.44 10.12
N ASP A 220 23.47 -23.10 10.86
CA ASP A 220 23.74 -23.63 12.20
C ASP A 220 22.56 -23.36 13.15
N ASN A 221 21.76 -22.34 12.87
CA ASN A 221 20.51 -22.04 13.56
C ASN A 221 19.42 -21.61 12.57
N PRO A 222 18.66 -22.56 11.96
CA PRO A 222 17.64 -22.24 10.95
C PRO A 222 16.46 -21.39 11.49
N PHE A 223 16.35 -21.23 12.80
CA PHE A 223 15.27 -20.49 13.46
C PHE A 223 15.67 -19.10 13.94
N GLU A 224 16.93 -18.69 13.81
CA GLU A 224 17.43 -17.42 14.31
C GLU A 224 16.76 -16.22 13.61
N GLU A 225 16.55 -16.30 12.29
CA GLU A 225 15.94 -15.24 11.49
C GLU A 225 14.39 -15.27 11.49
N MET A 226 13.79 -16.33 12.06
CA MET A 226 12.33 -16.50 11.99
C MET A 226 11.54 -15.38 12.66
N PRO A 227 11.87 -14.91 13.87
CA PRO A 227 11.11 -13.85 14.53
C PRO A 227 11.06 -12.56 13.68
N ALA A 228 12.20 -12.16 13.10
CA ALA A 228 12.27 -10.98 12.21
C ALA A 228 11.44 -11.18 10.95
N THR A 229 11.51 -12.35 10.32
CA THR A 229 10.73 -12.69 9.15
C THR A 229 9.21 -12.66 9.43
N TYR A 230 8.77 -13.15 10.58
CA TYR A 230 7.36 -13.07 10.98
C TYR A 230 6.91 -11.62 11.19
N THR A 231 7.74 -10.81 11.84
CA THR A 231 7.44 -9.37 11.99
C THR A 231 7.29 -8.68 10.63
N ASP A 232 8.16 -9.00 9.68
CA ASP A 232 8.10 -8.47 8.32
C ASP A 232 6.85 -8.94 7.55
N LEU A 233 6.44 -10.19 7.71
CA LEU A 233 5.20 -10.73 7.12
C LEU A 233 3.96 -10.08 7.72
N GLN A 234 3.96 -9.86 9.04
CA GLN A 234 2.89 -9.15 9.72
C GLN A 234 2.79 -7.71 9.24
N GLN A 235 3.90 -6.99 9.13
CA GLN A 235 3.91 -5.63 8.59
C GLN A 235 3.39 -5.60 7.15
N ALA A 236 3.86 -6.52 6.28
CA ALA A 236 3.41 -6.62 4.90
C ALA A 236 1.89 -6.87 4.78
N TYR A 237 1.30 -7.63 5.69
CA TYR A 237 -0.15 -7.81 5.74
C TYR A 237 -0.88 -6.48 5.99
N PHE A 238 -0.48 -5.73 7.02
CA PHE A 238 -1.11 -4.44 7.31
C PHE A 238 -0.81 -3.39 6.23
N ASP A 239 0.35 -3.45 5.59
CA ASP A 239 0.66 -2.60 4.44
C ASP A 239 -0.32 -2.83 3.27
N HIS A 240 -0.77 -4.08 3.05
CA HIS A 240 -1.81 -4.36 2.05
C HIS A 240 -3.15 -3.69 2.41
N LEU A 241 -3.55 -3.69 3.69
CA LEU A 241 -4.74 -2.99 4.13
C LEU A 241 -4.61 -1.47 3.95
N GLU A 242 -3.46 -0.93 4.34
CA GLU A 242 -3.20 0.51 4.23
C GLU A 242 -3.31 1.05 2.80
N ARG A 243 -2.92 0.24 1.79
CA ARG A 243 -3.03 0.62 0.36
C ARG A 243 -4.47 0.68 -0.14
N VAL A 244 -5.40 0.00 0.52
CA VAL A 244 -6.82 0.03 0.16
C VAL A 244 -7.54 1.24 0.75
N ILE A 245 -7.11 1.74 1.93
CA ILE A 245 -7.76 2.86 2.63
C ILE A 245 -7.94 4.11 1.76
N PRO A 246 -6.95 4.57 0.95
CA PRO A 246 -7.10 5.76 0.13
C PRO A 246 -8.24 5.70 -0.89
N PHE A 247 -8.75 4.52 -1.21
CA PHE A 247 -9.86 4.35 -2.14
C PHE A 247 -11.24 4.54 -1.52
N ILE A 248 -11.34 4.68 -0.19
CA ILE A 248 -12.58 5.06 0.49
C ILE A 248 -12.92 6.51 0.12
N GLY A 249 -14.09 6.72 -0.47
CA GLY A 249 -14.54 8.02 -0.99
C GLY A 249 -14.02 8.36 -2.40
N PHE A 250 -13.40 7.40 -3.14
CA PHE A 250 -12.95 7.62 -4.51
C PHE A 250 -14.08 7.48 -5.53
N SER A 251 -14.84 6.40 -5.46
CA SER A 251 -16.11 6.21 -6.16
C SER A 251 -17.00 5.29 -5.33
N ASP A 252 -18.31 5.28 -5.60
CA ASP A 252 -19.27 4.50 -4.82
C ASP A 252 -18.94 3.00 -4.83
N GLU A 253 -18.70 2.45 -6.01
CA GLU A 253 -18.40 1.01 -6.18
C GLU A 253 -17.10 0.61 -5.49
N VAL A 254 -16.03 1.38 -5.72
CA VAL A 254 -14.71 1.08 -5.16
C VAL A 254 -14.72 1.27 -3.65
N SER A 255 -15.41 2.30 -3.16
CA SER A 255 -15.55 2.56 -1.71
C SER A 255 -16.24 1.42 -0.99
N GLY A 256 -17.35 0.92 -1.52
CA GLY A 256 -18.06 -0.22 -0.96
C GLY A 256 -17.19 -1.46 -0.85
N LYS A 257 -16.49 -1.83 -1.93
CA LYS A 257 -15.56 -2.97 -1.96
C LYS A 257 -14.40 -2.79 -0.97
N ALA A 258 -13.83 -1.58 -0.90
CA ALA A 258 -12.73 -1.27 0.01
C ALA A 258 -13.15 -1.41 1.47
N VAL A 259 -14.32 -0.88 1.85
CA VAL A 259 -14.86 -0.97 3.22
C VAL A 259 -15.16 -2.41 3.62
N GLU A 260 -15.83 -3.17 2.75
CA GLU A 260 -16.12 -4.59 2.99
C GLU A 260 -14.83 -5.40 3.20
N PHE A 261 -13.85 -5.23 2.31
CA PHE A 261 -12.56 -5.89 2.39
C PHE A 261 -11.85 -5.56 3.71
N LEU A 262 -11.73 -4.28 4.05
CA LEU A 262 -11.04 -3.83 5.26
C LEU A 262 -11.69 -4.40 6.53
N TRP A 263 -13.01 -4.38 6.64
CA TRP A 263 -13.69 -4.95 7.81
C TRP A 263 -13.52 -6.46 7.89
N LYS A 264 -13.61 -7.19 6.78
CA LYS A 264 -13.35 -8.63 6.75
C LYS A 264 -11.96 -8.96 7.26
N GLU A 265 -10.95 -8.22 6.82
CA GLU A 265 -9.57 -8.44 7.22
C GLU A 265 -9.34 -8.03 8.70
N LEU A 266 -9.90 -6.91 9.15
CA LEU A 266 -9.78 -6.44 10.53
C LEU A 266 -10.50 -7.33 11.55
N LEU A 267 -11.60 -7.97 11.19
CA LEU A 267 -12.39 -8.83 12.09
C LEU A 267 -11.94 -10.29 12.12
N GLY A 268 -11.13 -10.75 11.15
CA GLY A 268 -10.73 -12.15 11.14
C GLY A 268 -9.63 -12.54 10.16
N GLY A 269 -9.38 -11.75 9.13
CA GLY A 269 -8.37 -12.05 8.12
C GLY A 269 -6.97 -12.23 8.69
N TYR A 270 -6.64 -11.50 9.76
CA TYR A 270 -5.36 -11.58 10.47
C TYR A 270 -5.12 -12.89 11.25
N ASN A 271 -6.11 -13.78 11.39
CA ASN A 271 -5.99 -14.96 12.25
C ASN A 271 -4.83 -15.89 11.85
N PHE A 272 -4.44 -15.93 10.57
CA PHE A 272 -3.29 -16.71 10.13
C PHE A 272 -1.96 -16.24 10.74
N LEU A 273 -1.88 -14.98 11.21
CA LEU A 273 -0.70 -14.42 11.87
C LEU A 273 -0.53 -14.89 13.32
N ARG A 274 -1.52 -15.57 13.90
CA ARG A 274 -1.55 -15.97 15.31
C ARG A 274 -1.78 -17.46 15.53
N THR A 275 -1.48 -18.28 14.55
CA THR A 275 -1.53 -19.74 14.71
C THR A 275 -0.48 -20.23 15.71
N ASP A 276 -0.71 -21.40 16.33
CA ASP A 276 0.25 -22.00 17.27
C ASP A 276 1.63 -22.15 16.65
N ALA A 277 1.71 -22.46 15.36
CA ALA A 277 2.96 -22.56 14.63
C ALA A 277 3.71 -21.21 14.58
N VAL A 278 3.00 -20.11 14.39
CA VAL A 278 3.57 -18.74 14.41
C VAL A 278 4.01 -18.39 15.82
N CYS A 279 3.13 -18.55 16.81
CA CYS A 279 3.41 -18.21 18.20
C CYS A 279 4.63 -18.95 18.77
N LYS A 280 4.86 -20.17 18.32
CA LYS A 280 6.03 -20.96 18.73
C LYS A 280 7.37 -20.31 18.35
N TYR A 281 7.43 -19.62 17.22
CA TYR A 281 8.68 -19.07 16.68
C TYR A 281 8.79 -17.55 16.84
N ALA A 282 7.67 -16.83 16.79
CA ALA A 282 7.64 -15.37 16.82
C ALA A 282 7.14 -14.79 18.15
N GLY A 283 6.70 -15.64 19.08
CA GLY A 283 6.00 -15.20 20.29
C GLY A 283 4.54 -14.83 20.01
N ASN A 284 3.88 -14.26 21.02
CA ASN A 284 2.48 -13.88 20.91
C ASN A 284 2.32 -12.53 20.17
N PRO A 285 1.73 -12.50 18.97
CA PRO A 285 1.62 -11.28 18.17
C PRO A 285 0.43 -10.37 18.57
N THR A 286 -0.32 -10.69 19.63
CA THR A 286 -1.58 -10.00 19.97
C THR A 286 -1.43 -8.49 20.10
N GLU A 287 -0.44 -8.01 20.86
CA GLU A 287 -0.23 -6.56 21.04
C GLU A 287 0.14 -5.85 19.74
N ALA A 288 0.97 -6.48 18.92
CA ALA A 288 1.38 -5.93 17.63
C ALA A 288 0.20 -5.84 16.67
N ILE A 289 -0.67 -6.86 16.63
CA ILE A 289 -1.89 -6.87 15.82
C ILE A 289 -2.85 -5.76 16.30
N ILE A 290 -3.11 -5.65 17.60
CA ILE A 290 -3.98 -4.61 18.17
C ILE A 290 -3.45 -3.21 17.82
N LYS A 291 -2.15 -2.98 17.96
CA LYS A 291 -1.53 -1.71 17.60
C LYS A 291 -1.71 -1.38 16.11
N ALA A 292 -1.49 -2.36 15.23
CA ALA A 292 -1.67 -2.16 13.80
C ALA A 292 -3.15 -1.92 13.44
N GLN A 293 -4.08 -2.68 14.01
CA GLN A 293 -5.52 -2.46 13.82
C GLN A 293 -5.95 -1.06 14.25
N LYS A 294 -5.44 -0.56 15.39
CA LYS A 294 -5.68 0.81 15.83
C LYS A 294 -5.23 1.83 14.78
N THR A 295 -4.01 1.68 14.25
CA THR A 295 -3.49 2.56 13.19
C THR A 295 -4.35 2.54 11.94
N ILE A 296 -4.84 1.36 11.52
CA ILE A 296 -5.76 1.23 10.39
C ILE A 296 -7.07 1.99 10.66
N ILE A 297 -7.67 1.83 11.84
CA ILE A 297 -8.90 2.54 12.22
C ILE A 297 -8.68 4.06 12.22
N GLU A 298 -7.58 4.54 12.79
CA GLU A 298 -7.24 5.96 12.78
C GLU A 298 -7.11 6.52 11.36
N LYS A 299 -6.57 5.74 10.41
CA LYS A 299 -6.50 6.14 9.01
C LYS A 299 -7.86 6.06 8.31
N MET A 300 -8.64 4.99 8.51
CA MET A 300 -9.96 4.82 7.89
C MET A 300 -10.94 5.92 8.30
N PHE A 301 -10.94 6.29 9.57
CA PHE A 301 -11.89 7.27 10.14
C PHE A 301 -11.24 8.62 10.44
N GLY A 302 -10.02 8.84 9.97
CA GLY A 302 -9.33 10.11 10.11
C GLY A 302 -9.91 11.20 9.21
N ARG A 303 -9.52 12.44 9.50
CA ARG A 303 -10.01 13.66 8.84
C ARG A 303 -9.97 13.59 7.30
N ILE A 304 -8.87 13.07 6.71
CA ILE A 304 -8.68 13.06 5.25
C ILE A 304 -9.76 12.23 4.54
N ILE A 305 -10.12 11.07 5.10
CA ILE A 305 -11.17 10.21 4.54
C ILE A 305 -12.55 10.85 4.74
N ALA A 306 -12.81 11.43 5.91
CA ALA A 306 -14.06 12.15 6.19
C ALA A 306 -14.27 13.31 5.19
N GLU A 307 -13.25 14.14 4.98
CA GLU A 307 -13.28 15.24 4.00
C GLU A 307 -13.47 14.73 2.57
N ARG A 308 -12.79 13.66 2.18
CA ARG A 308 -12.91 13.08 0.82
C ARG A 308 -14.32 12.59 0.55
N ILE A 309 -14.90 11.79 1.45
CA ILE A 309 -16.27 11.30 1.28
C ILE A 309 -17.22 12.50 1.21
N SER A 310 -17.17 13.41 2.18
CA SER A 310 -18.08 14.55 2.24
C SER A 310 -17.94 15.51 1.05
N SER A 311 -16.76 15.61 0.44
CA SER A 311 -16.54 16.44 -0.76
C SER A 311 -17.06 15.80 -2.05
N ASN A 312 -17.13 14.45 -2.08
CA ASN A 312 -17.57 13.67 -3.25
C ASN A 312 -19.00 13.12 -3.07
N GLU A 313 -19.69 13.51 -2.00
CA GLU A 313 -21.01 12.99 -1.64
C GLU A 313 -22.06 13.37 -2.67
N THR A 314 -22.82 12.38 -3.11
CA THR A 314 -24.01 12.59 -3.95
C THR A 314 -25.23 12.01 -3.22
N PRO A 315 -26.46 12.59 -3.40
CA PRO A 315 -27.65 12.13 -2.68
C PRO A 315 -28.00 10.63 -2.84
N ALA A 316 -27.53 10.01 -3.93
CA ALA A 316 -27.76 8.60 -4.24
C ALA A 316 -26.50 7.75 -4.11
N GLY A 317 -25.38 8.32 -3.67
CA GLY A 317 -24.08 7.69 -3.66
C GLY A 317 -23.58 7.27 -2.28
N PHE A 318 -22.26 7.03 -2.19
CA PHE A 318 -21.58 6.63 -0.97
C PHE A 318 -21.41 7.85 -0.03
N THR A 319 -22.35 7.99 0.93
CA THR A 319 -22.35 9.12 1.86
C THR A 319 -21.53 8.84 3.13
N TYR A 320 -21.10 9.90 3.81
CA TYR A 320 -20.35 9.74 5.07
C TYR A 320 -21.22 9.11 6.17
N ALA A 321 -22.52 9.46 6.22
CA ALA A 321 -23.47 8.81 7.13
C ALA A 321 -23.60 7.32 6.87
N HIS A 322 -23.72 6.90 5.61
CA HIS A 322 -23.77 5.50 5.22
C HIS A 322 -22.49 4.75 5.58
N TYR A 323 -21.33 5.36 5.34
CA TYR A 323 -20.03 4.79 5.70
C TYR A 323 -19.91 4.51 7.20
N LEU A 324 -20.34 5.45 8.05
CA LEU A 324 -20.34 5.27 9.50
C LEU A 324 -21.32 4.17 9.94
N GLU A 325 -22.53 4.14 9.36
CA GLU A 325 -23.55 3.14 9.66
C GLU A 325 -23.09 1.72 9.30
N VAL A 326 -22.57 1.52 8.09
CA VAL A 326 -22.03 0.22 7.67
C VAL A 326 -20.91 -0.22 8.60
N SER A 327 -20.01 0.69 8.98
CA SER A 327 -18.91 0.39 9.88
C SER A 327 -19.38 0.01 11.28
N ALA A 328 -20.38 0.71 11.83
CA ALA A 328 -20.98 0.36 13.12
C ALA A 328 -21.64 -1.02 13.08
N ASN A 329 -22.28 -1.39 11.97
CA ASN A 329 -22.90 -2.71 11.81
C ASN A 329 -21.84 -3.83 11.87
N TYR A 330 -20.66 -3.64 11.30
CA TYR A 330 -19.56 -4.59 11.45
C TYR A 330 -19.06 -4.71 12.89
N LEU A 331 -18.96 -3.57 13.61
CA LEU A 331 -18.36 -3.53 14.94
C LEU A 331 -19.28 -3.90 16.09
N PHE A 332 -20.56 -3.54 16.03
CA PHE A 332 -21.46 -3.57 17.20
C PHE A 332 -22.60 -4.61 17.09
N THR A 333 -22.54 -5.49 16.09
CA THR A 333 -23.54 -6.58 15.94
C THR A 333 -23.23 -7.78 16.85
N ASP A 334 -21.94 -8.07 17.10
CA ASP A 334 -21.55 -9.19 17.97
C ASP A 334 -21.86 -8.86 19.45
N LYS A 335 -22.58 -9.80 20.11
CA LYS A 335 -22.95 -9.68 21.52
C LYS A 335 -21.79 -10.02 22.47
N THR A 336 -20.80 -10.77 22.00
CA THR A 336 -19.68 -11.25 22.80
C THR A 336 -18.34 -11.02 22.08
N PRO A 337 -17.99 -9.74 21.81
CA PRO A 337 -16.79 -9.43 21.06
C PRO A 337 -15.53 -9.95 21.75
N ASP A 338 -14.62 -10.52 20.95
CA ASP A 338 -13.31 -10.93 21.43
C ASP A 338 -12.42 -9.71 21.74
N ILE A 339 -11.19 -9.96 22.22
CA ILE A 339 -10.28 -8.89 22.62
C ILE A 339 -9.95 -7.95 21.43
N PHE A 340 -9.80 -8.48 20.21
CA PHE A 340 -9.45 -7.68 19.04
C PHE A 340 -10.63 -6.80 18.63
N THR A 341 -11.83 -7.36 18.55
CA THR A 341 -13.05 -6.62 18.25
C THR A 341 -13.32 -5.51 19.29
N ARG A 342 -13.04 -5.79 20.58
CA ARG A 342 -13.15 -4.76 21.64
C ARG A 342 -12.19 -3.61 21.41
N HIS A 343 -10.96 -3.87 21.06
CA HIS A 343 -10.00 -2.81 20.74
C HIS A 343 -10.36 -2.04 19.46
N LEU A 344 -10.92 -2.71 18.46
CA LEU A 344 -11.45 -2.04 17.27
C LEU A 344 -12.61 -1.09 17.62
N GLN A 345 -13.57 -1.55 18.44
CA GLN A 345 -14.69 -0.72 18.92
C GLN A 345 -14.20 0.51 19.69
N GLU A 346 -13.25 0.32 20.61
CA GLU A 346 -12.69 1.43 21.40
C GLU A 346 -11.92 2.41 20.49
N SER A 347 -11.07 1.92 19.60
CA SER A 347 -10.30 2.74 18.66
C SER A 347 -11.21 3.54 17.72
N TYR A 348 -12.30 2.92 17.24
CA TYR A 348 -13.30 3.58 16.41
C TYR A 348 -13.94 4.75 17.12
N LEU A 349 -14.46 4.53 18.34
CA LEU A 349 -15.10 5.58 19.13
C LEU A 349 -14.13 6.71 19.48
N GLN A 350 -12.88 6.37 19.85
CA GLN A 350 -11.84 7.36 20.14
C GLN A 350 -11.50 8.21 18.92
N THR A 351 -11.37 7.59 17.75
CA THR A 351 -11.06 8.31 16.50
C THR A 351 -12.18 9.28 16.13
N LEU A 352 -13.44 8.84 16.20
CA LEU A 352 -14.58 9.74 15.93
C LEU A 352 -14.67 10.91 16.91
N GLN A 353 -14.39 10.69 18.20
CA GLN A 353 -14.36 11.75 19.21
C GLN A 353 -13.20 12.74 18.97
N SER A 354 -12.03 12.23 18.54
CA SER A 354 -10.90 13.09 18.16
C SER A 354 -11.27 14.00 17.00
N LEU A 355 -11.98 13.48 15.98
CA LEU A 355 -12.50 14.29 14.88
C LEU A 355 -13.41 15.43 15.37
N LEU A 356 -14.31 15.19 16.33
CA LEU A 356 -15.16 16.23 16.89
C LEU A 356 -14.38 17.28 17.68
N THR A 357 -13.28 16.88 18.32
CA THR A 357 -12.41 17.79 19.06
C THR A 357 -11.60 18.67 18.12
N GLU A 358 -11.02 18.10 17.08
CA GLU A 358 -10.30 18.82 16.01
C GLU A 358 -11.25 19.77 15.25
N ALA A 359 -12.52 19.37 15.12
CA ALA A 359 -13.56 20.12 14.48
C ALA A 359 -13.78 21.51 15.11
N ARG A 360 -13.54 21.67 16.37
CA ARG A 360 -13.69 22.96 17.07
C ARG A 360 -12.66 24.00 16.65
N THR A 361 -11.58 23.57 15.98
CA THR A 361 -10.44 24.42 15.59
C THR A 361 -10.27 24.60 14.08
N SER A 362 -11.08 23.91 13.26
CA SER A 362 -10.94 23.88 11.80
C SER A 362 -12.27 24.14 11.08
N SER A 363 -12.27 25.02 10.08
CA SER A 363 -13.45 25.33 9.27
C SER A 363 -13.99 24.16 8.44
N PHE A 364 -13.16 23.20 8.08
CA PHE A 364 -13.55 22.02 7.29
C PHE A 364 -14.37 20.99 8.08
N SER A 365 -14.18 20.92 9.36
CA SER A 365 -14.83 19.96 10.23
C SER A 365 -16.32 20.25 10.46
N VAL A 366 -16.79 21.44 10.11
CA VAL A 366 -18.21 21.80 10.14
C VAL A 366 -19.06 20.90 9.27
N LEU A 367 -18.49 20.38 8.15
CA LEU A 367 -19.21 19.56 7.18
C LEU A 367 -19.61 18.18 7.74
N PHE A 368 -18.75 17.53 8.52
CA PHE A 368 -19.00 16.16 8.99
C PHE A 368 -19.32 16.03 10.48
N SER A 369 -19.06 17.08 11.29
CA SER A 369 -19.29 17.04 12.73
C SER A 369 -20.72 16.71 13.16
N PRO A 370 -21.77 17.26 12.53
CA PRO A 370 -23.14 16.89 12.87
C PRO A 370 -23.41 15.41 12.66
N THR A 371 -22.94 14.86 11.53
CA THR A 371 -23.10 13.44 11.18
C THR A 371 -22.38 12.54 12.18
N VAL A 372 -21.15 12.89 12.59
CA VAL A 372 -20.41 12.14 13.61
C VAL A 372 -21.11 12.19 14.96
N SER A 373 -21.61 13.37 15.39
CA SER A 373 -22.31 13.53 16.66
C SER A 373 -23.60 12.72 16.72
N GLU A 374 -24.40 12.76 15.66
CA GLU A 374 -25.62 11.96 15.54
C GLU A 374 -25.30 10.46 15.57
N HIS A 375 -24.28 10.04 14.83
CA HIS A 375 -23.85 8.65 14.79
C HIS A 375 -23.39 8.13 16.16
N LEU A 376 -22.58 8.88 16.89
CA LEU A 376 -22.16 8.52 18.25
C LEU A 376 -23.36 8.44 19.22
N THR A 377 -24.35 9.31 19.06
CA THR A 377 -25.59 9.26 19.84
C THR A 377 -26.35 7.97 19.59
N ARG A 378 -26.51 7.55 18.33
CA ARG A 378 -27.16 6.28 17.94
C ARG A 378 -26.42 5.06 18.52
N ILE A 379 -25.08 5.04 18.45
CA ILE A 379 -24.30 3.96 19.07
C ILE A 379 -24.53 3.92 20.58
N ARG A 380 -24.54 5.07 21.26
CA ARG A 380 -24.78 5.14 22.71
C ARG A 380 -26.17 4.59 23.08
N GLU A 381 -27.21 4.88 22.30
CA GLU A 381 -28.54 4.31 22.45
C GLU A 381 -28.53 2.78 22.23
N GLN A 382 -27.90 2.30 21.20
CA GLN A 382 -27.76 0.87 20.90
C GLN A 382 -27.04 0.12 22.05
N LEU A 383 -25.96 0.67 22.59
CA LEU A 383 -25.25 0.10 23.74
C LEU A 383 -26.10 0.11 25.03
N THR A 384 -27.06 1.02 25.13
CA THR A 384 -28.00 1.11 26.28
C THR A 384 -29.07 0.04 26.21
N THR A 385 -29.55 -0.32 25.00
CA THR A 385 -30.58 -1.35 24.81
C THR A 385 -30.04 -2.77 24.99
N ASN A 386 -28.74 -2.97 24.87
CA ASN A 386 -28.05 -4.25 25.05
C ASN A 386 -27.01 -4.18 26.18
N PRO A 387 -27.44 -4.09 27.48
CA PRO A 387 -26.49 -3.85 28.56
C PRO A 387 -25.59 -5.06 28.81
N SER A 388 -24.27 -4.82 28.81
CA SER A 388 -23.22 -5.72 29.26
C SER A 388 -22.16 -4.89 30.00
N THR A 389 -21.25 -5.53 30.72
CA THR A 389 -20.11 -4.84 31.35
C THR A 389 -19.31 -4.06 30.31
N TRP A 390 -19.07 -4.67 29.16
CA TRP A 390 -18.33 -4.05 28.07
C TRP A 390 -19.12 -2.90 27.41
N ASN A 391 -20.40 -3.10 27.11
CA ASN A 391 -21.23 -2.06 26.52
C ASN A 391 -21.40 -0.85 27.46
N ASN A 392 -21.51 -1.09 28.77
CA ASN A 392 -21.53 0.00 29.77
C ASN A 392 -20.17 0.74 29.77
N TYR A 393 -19.06 0.05 29.67
CA TYR A 393 -17.75 0.68 29.55
C TYR A 393 -17.68 1.57 28.29
N LEU A 394 -18.03 1.05 27.10
CA LEU A 394 -18.02 1.81 25.84
C LEU A 394 -18.96 3.01 25.88
N LYS A 395 -20.17 2.83 26.43
CA LYS A 395 -21.14 3.92 26.57
C LYS A 395 -20.61 5.11 27.39
N ASN A 396 -19.83 4.80 28.44
CA ASN A 396 -19.22 5.86 29.28
C ASN A 396 -18.04 6.54 28.56
N LYS A 397 -17.50 5.95 27.49
CA LYS A 397 -16.48 6.56 26.64
C LYS A 397 -17.05 7.55 25.63
N ILE A 398 -18.32 7.41 25.25
CA ILE A 398 -18.98 8.33 24.32
C ILE A 398 -19.44 9.58 25.12
N GLN A 399 -18.71 10.68 24.94
CA GLN A 399 -18.99 11.98 25.58
C GLN A 399 -20.04 12.77 24.81
#